data_9036bf8295e8a5ed85b552c495c11663
#
_entry.id   9036bf8295e8a5ed85b552c495c11663
#
_cell.length_a   1.000
_cell.length_b   1.000
_cell.length_c   1.000
_cell.angle_alpha   90.00
_cell.angle_beta   90.00
_cell.angle_gamma   90.00
#
_symmetry.space_group_name_H-M   'P 1'
#
loop_
_entity.id
_entity.type
_entity.pdbx_description
1 polymer ?
#
loop_
_entity_poly.entity_id
_entity_poly.type
_entity_poly.pdbx_seq_one_letter_code
_entity_poly.pdbx_strand_id
1 'polypeptide(L)'
;YTDVIKAIDIESNELIDFSTTMHSSKDSYAISKRDRPIAYVIKKNNYGFIEKLNDVGVNYVEFEKDTMIYSGSYKVVQYNNNFKVYEKMKMQKVVTAIEYSDNIFSRGDILISMNQKRSNLIAELLEPEAPNSYVSFGIIKTSLNRKLPIYRIKNFNN
;
A
#
# COMPACT_ATOMS: atom_id res chain seq x y z
N TYR A 1 -10.50 21.71 16.43
CA TYR A 1 -11.21 22.86 16.98
C TYR A 1 -12.72 22.68 16.78
N THR A 2 -13.51 23.35 17.63
CA THR A 2 -14.97 23.38 17.49
C THR A 2 -15.35 24.64 16.71
N ASP A 3 -16.24 24.49 15.74
CA ASP A 3 -16.77 25.59 14.93
C ASP A 3 -18.30 25.52 14.87
N VAL A 4 -18.91 26.66 14.57
CA VAL A 4 -20.36 26.75 14.41
C VAL A 4 -20.66 27.06 12.94
N ILE A 5 -21.34 26.13 12.30
CA ILE A 5 -21.78 26.29 10.92
C ILE A 5 -23.30 26.55 10.89
N LYS A 6 -23.74 27.38 9.94
CA LYS A 6 -25.16 27.57 9.70
C LYS A 6 -25.69 26.46 8.81
N ALA A 7 -26.75 25.80 9.26
CA ALA A 7 -27.41 24.70 8.55
C ALA A 7 -28.93 24.95 8.50
N ILE A 8 -29.60 24.31 7.58
CA ILE A 8 -31.06 24.31 7.54
C ILE A 8 -31.54 23.01 8.16
N ASP A 9 -32.33 23.11 9.21
CA ASP A 9 -33.01 21.95 9.79
C ASP A 9 -34.06 21.40 8.80
N ILE A 10 -34.00 20.11 8.52
CA ILE A 10 -34.86 19.47 7.51
C ILE A 10 -36.29 19.38 7.98
N GLU A 11 -36.56 19.31 9.28
CA GLU A 11 -37.89 19.16 9.83
C GLU A 11 -38.62 20.51 9.95
N SER A 12 -37.92 21.52 10.49
CA SER A 12 -38.48 22.85 10.71
C SER A 12 -38.32 23.81 9.53
N ASN A 13 -37.40 23.50 8.61
CA ASN A 13 -36.96 24.36 7.51
C ASN A 13 -36.40 25.73 7.97
N GLU A 14 -35.91 25.78 9.22
CA GLU A 14 -35.34 26.98 9.81
C GLU A 14 -33.80 26.95 9.76
N LEU A 15 -33.21 28.14 9.78
CA LEU A 15 -31.76 28.28 9.88
C LEU A 15 -31.31 28.06 11.34
N ILE A 16 -30.47 27.06 11.54
CA ILE A 16 -29.94 26.73 12.86
C ILE A 16 -28.42 26.89 12.92
N ASP A 17 -27.90 27.16 14.10
CA ASP A 17 -26.48 27.11 14.38
C ASP A 17 -26.09 25.70 14.83
N PHE A 18 -25.34 25.01 13.97
CA PHE A 18 -24.87 23.64 14.22
C PHE A 18 -23.42 23.66 14.69
N SER A 19 -23.20 23.28 15.95
CA SER A 19 -21.86 23.16 16.52
C SER A 19 -21.24 21.82 16.13
N THR A 20 -20.08 21.83 15.51
CA THR A 20 -19.37 20.63 15.08
C THR A 20 -17.88 20.69 15.38
N THR A 21 -17.27 19.54 15.56
CA THR A 21 -15.82 19.42 15.70
C THR A 21 -15.19 19.25 14.32
N MET A 22 -14.35 20.20 13.96
CA MET A 22 -13.58 20.21 12.74
C MET A 22 -12.20 19.60 12.97
N HIS A 23 -11.81 18.68 12.10
CA HIS A 23 -10.46 18.14 12.04
C HIS A 23 -9.71 18.73 10.84
N SER A 24 -8.63 19.44 11.11
CA SER A 24 -7.81 20.01 10.06
C SER A 24 -6.83 18.98 9.52
N SER A 25 -6.74 18.84 8.20
CA SER A 25 -5.69 18.01 7.56
C SER A 25 -4.27 18.54 7.83
N LYS A 26 -4.15 19.82 8.27
CA LYS A 26 -2.87 20.42 8.67
C LYS A 26 -2.35 19.85 10.00
N ASP A 27 -3.22 19.26 10.81
CA ASP A 27 -2.87 18.65 12.10
C ASP A 27 -2.45 17.17 11.93
N SER A 28 -2.39 16.69 10.70
CA SER A 28 -1.96 15.33 10.42
C SER A 28 -0.43 15.19 10.51
N TYR A 29 0.01 14.07 11.06
CA TYR A 29 1.42 13.70 11.14
C TYR A 29 1.65 12.27 10.67
N ALA A 30 2.85 12.02 10.17
CA ALA A 30 3.21 10.69 9.71
C ALA A 30 3.48 9.75 10.89
N ILE A 31 2.69 8.69 11.03
CA ILE A 31 2.89 7.64 12.04
C ILE A 31 3.94 6.61 11.64
N SER A 32 4.28 6.53 10.35
CA SER A 32 5.34 5.68 9.81
C SER A 32 5.97 6.35 8.60
N LYS A 33 7.28 6.21 8.45
CA LYS A 33 8.03 6.72 7.30
C LYS A 33 8.96 5.64 6.78
N ARG A 34 9.04 5.53 5.46
CA ARG A 34 10.00 4.67 4.76
C ARG A 34 10.61 5.42 3.58
N ASP A 35 11.90 5.19 3.34
CA ASP A 35 12.55 5.72 2.15
C ASP A 35 11.86 5.16 0.90
N ARG A 36 11.71 6.00 -0.11
CA ARG A 36 11.13 5.58 -1.38
C ARG A 36 12.10 4.67 -2.12
N PRO A 37 11.69 3.47 -2.56
CA PRO A 37 12.54 2.64 -3.41
C PRO A 37 12.59 3.21 -4.83
N ILE A 38 13.57 2.79 -5.62
CA ILE A 38 13.62 3.13 -7.06
C ILE A 38 12.72 2.21 -7.90
N ALA A 39 12.45 1.00 -7.39
CA ALA A 39 11.55 0.03 -8.02
C ALA A 39 11.01 -0.97 -7.01
N TYR A 40 9.92 -1.64 -7.39
CA TYR A 40 9.43 -2.86 -6.76
C TYR A 40 9.56 -4.04 -7.70
N VAL A 41 9.75 -5.23 -7.14
CA VAL A 41 9.62 -6.50 -7.87
C VAL A 41 8.51 -7.33 -7.24
N ILE A 42 7.72 -7.98 -8.06
CA ILE A 42 6.63 -8.88 -7.68
C ILE A 42 6.85 -10.23 -8.33
N LYS A 43 6.79 -11.30 -7.53
CA LYS A 43 6.88 -12.68 -8.03
C LYS A 43 5.65 -13.04 -8.86
N LYS A 44 5.87 -13.67 -10.02
CA LYS A 44 4.84 -14.03 -11.02
C LYS A 44 3.66 -14.84 -10.49
N ASN A 45 3.84 -15.60 -9.43
CA ASN A 45 2.78 -16.44 -8.86
C ASN A 45 1.64 -15.62 -8.19
N ASN A 46 1.66 -14.29 -8.35
CA ASN A 46 0.71 -13.37 -7.73
C ASN A 46 -0.10 -12.58 -8.78
N TYR A 47 -0.44 -13.20 -9.90
CA TYR A 47 -1.13 -12.55 -11.01
C TYR A 47 -2.42 -11.82 -10.64
N GLY A 48 -3.20 -12.30 -9.69
CA GLY A 48 -4.49 -11.68 -9.35
C GLY A 48 -4.41 -10.24 -8.88
N PHE A 49 -3.26 -9.76 -8.36
CA PHE A 49 -3.10 -8.35 -8.05
C PHE A 49 -2.27 -7.58 -9.10
N ILE A 50 -1.52 -8.28 -9.95
CA ILE A 50 -0.82 -7.69 -11.09
C ILE A 50 -1.83 -7.11 -12.10
N GLU A 51 -2.91 -7.84 -12.39
CA GLU A 51 -4.02 -7.35 -13.23
C GLU A 51 -4.59 -6.03 -12.69
N LYS A 52 -4.76 -5.93 -11.37
CA LYS A 52 -5.24 -4.70 -10.73
C LYS A 52 -4.28 -3.51 -10.88
N LEU A 53 -2.97 -3.74 -11.04
CA LEU A 53 -2.02 -2.69 -11.36
C LEU A 53 -2.23 -2.16 -12.78
N ASN A 54 -2.54 -3.03 -13.73
CA ASN A 54 -2.91 -2.63 -15.10
C ASN A 54 -4.17 -1.76 -15.11
N ASP A 55 -5.19 -2.15 -14.38
CA ASP A 55 -6.47 -1.42 -14.29
C ASP A 55 -6.29 0.02 -13.82
N VAL A 56 -5.31 0.25 -12.94
CA VAL A 56 -4.97 1.61 -12.45
C VAL A 56 -3.87 2.29 -13.25
N GLY A 57 -3.45 1.72 -14.37
CA GLY A 57 -2.50 2.31 -15.32
C GLY A 57 -1.06 2.36 -14.79
N VAL A 58 -0.65 1.37 -14.02
CA VAL A 58 0.75 1.18 -13.61
C VAL A 58 1.51 0.44 -14.70
N ASN A 59 2.61 1.01 -15.14
CA ASN A 59 3.51 0.36 -16.10
C ASN A 59 4.51 -0.53 -15.37
N TYR A 60 4.77 -1.69 -15.94
CA TYR A 60 5.81 -2.62 -15.48
C TYR A 60 6.49 -3.32 -16.67
N VAL A 61 7.61 -3.96 -16.39
CA VAL A 61 8.31 -4.84 -17.33
C VAL A 61 8.47 -6.22 -16.71
N GLU A 62 8.43 -7.25 -17.54
CA GLU A 62 8.69 -8.62 -17.12
C GLU A 62 10.18 -8.94 -17.29
N PHE A 63 10.73 -9.72 -16.36
CA PHE A 63 12.08 -10.26 -16.51
C PHE A 63 12.09 -11.31 -17.65
N GLU A 64 12.96 -11.12 -18.61
CA GLU A 64 13.15 -12.05 -19.73
C GLU A 64 13.97 -13.29 -19.36
N LYS A 65 14.79 -13.17 -18.32
CA LYS A 65 15.66 -14.23 -17.78
C LYS A 65 15.79 -14.11 -16.26
N ASP A 66 16.27 -15.17 -15.64
CA ASP A 66 16.60 -15.16 -14.22
C ASP A 66 17.66 -14.10 -13.94
N THR A 67 17.39 -13.26 -12.95
CA THR A 67 18.21 -12.10 -12.61
C THR A 67 18.37 -12.01 -11.10
N MET A 68 19.61 -11.88 -10.64
CA MET A 68 19.91 -11.67 -9.23
C MET A 68 19.98 -10.18 -8.92
N ILE A 69 19.22 -9.73 -7.91
CA ILE A 69 19.19 -8.32 -7.50
C ILE A 69 19.23 -8.24 -5.98
N TYR A 70 20.10 -7.39 -5.45
CA TYR A 70 20.10 -7.04 -4.03
C TYR A 70 18.83 -6.22 -3.72
N SER A 71 17.95 -6.80 -2.92
CA SER A 71 16.62 -6.24 -2.69
C SER A 71 16.09 -6.53 -1.29
N GLY A 72 15.20 -5.65 -0.80
CA GLY A 72 14.54 -5.80 0.48
C GLY A 72 13.26 -6.62 0.36
N SER A 73 13.14 -7.72 1.10
CA SER A 73 11.92 -8.50 1.25
C SER A 73 11.18 -8.08 2.53
N TYR A 74 9.86 -8.04 2.49
CA TYR A 74 9.05 -7.77 3.68
C TYR A 74 8.72 -9.06 4.41
N LYS A 75 9.04 -9.10 5.70
CA LYS A 75 8.63 -10.17 6.63
C LYS A 75 7.60 -9.62 7.62
N VAL A 76 6.47 -10.26 7.74
CA VAL A 76 5.41 -9.87 8.67
C VAL A 76 5.84 -10.20 10.10
N VAL A 77 6.02 -9.18 10.93
CA VAL A 77 6.44 -9.31 12.35
C VAL A 77 5.28 -9.09 13.32
N GLN A 78 4.20 -8.43 12.88
CA GLN A 78 2.93 -8.39 13.60
C GLN A 78 1.78 -8.56 12.60
N TYR A 79 0.73 -9.24 13.01
CA TYR A 79 -0.42 -9.53 12.18
C TYR A 79 -1.70 -9.43 12.98
N ASN A 80 -2.67 -8.68 12.47
CA ASN A 80 -4.01 -8.58 13.02
C ASN A 80 -5.05 -8.64 11.88
N ASN A 81 -6.01 -9.53 12.01
CA ASN A 81 -7.12 -9.71 11.07
C ASN A 81 -8.50 -9.55 11.71
N ASN A 82 -8.56 -9.07 12.95
CA ASN A 82 -9.81 -8.86 13.70
C ASN A 82 -10.48 -7.53 13.35
N PHE A 83 -10.40 -7.13 12.06
CA PHE A 83 -11.02 -5.91 11.61
C PHE A 83 -12.44 -6.12 11.10
N LYS A 84 -13.24 -5.07 11.24
CA LYS A 84 -14.56 -5.00 10.62
C LYS A 84 -14.42 -5.13 9.11
N VAL A 85 -15.42 -5.72 8.49
CA VAL A 85 -15.55 -5.72 7.04
C VAL A 85 -15.74 -4.26 6.58
N TYR A 86 -14.89 -3.81 5.67
CA TYR A 86 -14.99 -2.50 5.03
C TYR A 86 -15.28 -2.73 3.55
N GLU A 87 -16.35 -2.13 3.03
CA GLU A 87 -16.80 -2.27 1.64
C GLU A 87 -16.83 -3.75 1.15
N LYS A 88 -17.35 -4.64 1.98
CA LYS A 88 -17.40 -6.09 1.76
C LYS A 88 -16.03 -6.80 1.75
N MET A 89 -14.93 -6.10 2.01
CA MET A 89 -13.60 -6.67 2.09
C MET A 89 -13.16 -6.88 3.54
N LYS A 90 -12.55 -8.03 3.80
CA LYS A 90 -11.97 -8.33 5.11
C LYS A 90 -10.58 -7.70 5.19
N MET A 91 -10.49 -6.63 5.96
CA MET A 91 -9.24 -5.93 6.18
C MET A 91 -8.27 -6.75 7.04
N GLN A 92 -6.97 -6.51 6.84
CA GLN A 92 -5.90 -6.99 7.71
C GLN A 92 -4.89 -5.88 7.98
N LYS A 93 -4.21 -5.92 9.11
CA LYS A 93 -3.15 -4.98 9.46
C LYS A 93 -1.88 -5.74 9.78
N VAL A 94 -0.78 -5.27 9.23
CA VAL A 94 0.54 -5.86 9.43
C VAL A 94 1.53 -4.81 9.95
N VAL A 95 2.57 -5.29 10.62
CA VAL A 95 3.85 -4.58 10.77
C VAL A 95 4.90 -5.46 10.13
N THR A 96 5.77 -4.88 9.33
CA THR A 96 6.78 -5.64 8.59
C THR A 96 8.20 -5.18 8.91
N ALA A 97 9.12 -6.12 9.01
CA ALA A 97 10.55 -5.88 8.93
C ALA A 97 11.02 -6.03 7.47
N ILE A 98 12.03 -5.27 7.08
CA ILE A 98 12.65 -5.38 5.75
C ILE A 98 14.02 -6.05 5.91
N GLU A 99 14.18 -7.20 5.25
CA GLU A 99 15.43 -7.96 5.20
C GLU A 99 16.04 -7.80 3.80
N TYR A 100 17.25 -7.25 3.73
CA TYR A 100 18.00 -7.07 2.47
C TYR A 100 18.91 -8.24 2.21
N SER A 101 18.86 -8.79 1.01
CA SER A 101 19.72 -9.86 0.53
C SER A 101 19.73 -9.92 -1.00
N ASP A 102 20.64 -10.71 -1.56
CA ASP A 102 20.55 -11.10 -2.96
C ASP A 102 19.37 -12.04 -3.15
N ASN A 103 18.47 -11.64 -4.05
CA ASN A 103 17.27 -12.40 -4.40
C ASN A 103 17.28 -12.72 -5.90
N ILE A 104 16.96 -13.95 -6.24
CA ILE A 104 16.80 -14.37 -7.62
C ILE A 104 15.35 -14.15 -8.04
N PHE A 105 15.18 -13.37 -9.09
CA PHE A 105 13.92 -13.13 -9.77
C PHE A 105 13.91 -13.92 -11.07
N SER A 106 12.87 -14.69 -11.29
CA SER A 106 12.77 -15.58 -12.44
C SER A 106 12.11 -14.90 -13.63
N ARG A 107 12.31 -15.47 -14.80
CA ARG A 107 11.57 -15.06 -16.00
C ARG A 107 10.07 -14.98 -15.73
N GLY A 108 9.46 -13.84 -16.09
CA GLY A 108 8.05 -13.53 -15.87
C GLY A 108 7.74 -12.89 -14.52
N ASP A 109 8.70 -12.77 -13.59
CA ASP A 109 8.54 -11.84 -12.46
C ASP A 109 8.48 -10.41 -13.00
N ILE A 110 7.80 -9.49 -12.33
CA ILE A 110 7.61 -8.14 -12.84
C ILE A 110 8.41 -7.11 -12.05
N LEU A 111 8.99 -6.16 -12.77
CA LEU A 111 9.66 -4.97 -12.24
C LEU A 111 8.80 -3.74 -12.47
N ILE A 112 8.53 -3.00 -11.42
CA ILE A 112 7.73 -1.77 -11.42
C ILE A 112 8.64 -0.61 -11.06
N SER A 113 9.03 0.19 -12.03
CA SER A 113 9.84 1.39 -11.81
C SER A 113 9.04 2.46 -11.08
N MET A 114 9.67 3.14 -10.12
CA MET A 114 9.09 4.31 -9.47
C MET A 114 9.25 5.59 -10.30
N ASN A 115 9.97 5.54 -11.42
CA ASN A 115 10.08 6.67 -12.35
C ASN A 115 8.89 6.67 -13.33
N GLN A 116 7.69 6.88 -12.81
CA GLN A 116 6.46 7.01 -13.59
C GLN A 116 5.42 7.87 -12.88
N LYS A 117 4.43 8.38 -13.61
CA LYS A 117 3.39 9.28 -13.07
C LYS A 117 2.60 8.68 -11.90
N ARG A 118 2.39 7.36 -11.90
CA ARG A 118 1.63 6.63 -10.87
C ARG A 118 2.45 6.27 -9.63
N SER A 119 3.65 6.78 -9.48
CA SER A 119 4.58 6.35 -8.44
C SER A 119 4.07 6.51 -7.00
N ASN A 120 3.26 7.53 -6.69
CA ASN A 120 2.64 7.65 -5.38
C ASN A 120 1.57 6.57 -5.15
N LEU A 121 0.77 6.27 -6.17
CA LEU A 121 -0.22 5.19 -6.13
C LEU A 121 0.47 3.83 -5.97
N ILE A 122 1.58 3.59 -6.69
CA ILE A 122 2.37 2.36 -6.54
C ILE A 122 2.84 2.17 -5.10
N ALA A 123 3.37 3.22 -4.47
CA ALA A 123 3.79 3.17 -3.08
C ALA A 123 2.60 2.85 -2.15
N GLU A 124 1.46 3.50 -2.33
CA GLU A 124 0.25 3.26 -1.55
C GLU A 124 -0.26 1.82 -1.70
N LEU A 125 -0.22 1.25 -2.89
CA LEU A 125 -0.70 -0.11 -3.15
C LEU A 125 0.27 -1.20 -2.68
N LEU A 126 1.59 -0.96 -2.77
CA LEU A 126 2.61 -1.98 -2.55
C LEU A 126 3.33 -1.90 -1.20
N GLU A 127 3.29 -0.75 -0.50
CA GLU A 127 3.81 -0.69 0.87
C GLU A 127 2.83 -1.40 1.82
N PRO A 128 3.23 -2.49 2.49
CA PRO A 128 2.30 -3.38 3.21
C PRO A 128 1.48 -2.71 4.30
N GLU A 129 2.01 -1.66 4.91
CA GLU A 129 1.41 -0.95 6.03
C GLU A 129 0.60 0.28 5.60
N ALA A 130 0.60 0.61 4.30
CA ALA A 130 -0.21 1.70 3.80
C ALA A 130 -1.71 1.38 3.94
N PRO A 131 -2.55 2.38 4.28
CA PRO A 131 -3.97 2.17 4.55
C PRO A 131 -4.72 1.49 3.40
N ASN A 132 -4.37 1.82 2.16
CA ASN A 132 -5.02 1.29 0.95
C ASN A 132 -4.17 0.24 0.23
N SER A 133 -3.22 -0.40 0.92
CA SER A 133 -2.36 -1.39 0.28
C SER A 133 -3.10 -2.68 -0.06
N TYR A 134 -2.59 -3.41 -1.03
CA TYR A 134 -3.09 -4.74 -1.37
C TYR A 134 -2.98 -5.73 -0.21
N VAL A 135 -2.06 -5.49 0.73
CA VAL A 135 -1.98 -6.24 1.97
C VAL A 135 -3.10 -5.84 2.91
N SER A 136 -3.30 -4.54 3.17
CA SER A 136 -4.35 -4.05 4.08
C SER A 136 -5.75 -4.48 3.64
N PHE A 137 -6.03 -4.48 2.33
CA PHE A 137 -7.30 -4.94 1.77
C PHE A 137 -7.39 -6.47 1.58
N GLY A 138 -6.40 -7.23 2.04
CA GLY A 138 -6.42 -8.70 1.97
C GLY A 138 -6.37 -9.27 0.55
N ILE A 139 -6.03 -8.46 -0.47
CA ILE A 139 -5.76 -8.91 -1.83
C ILE A 139 -4.51 -9.80 -1.81
N ILE A 140 -3.46 -9.35 -1.12
CA ILE A 140 -2.31 -10.17 -0.77
C ILE A 140 -2.57 -10.77 0.62
N LYS A 141 -2.98 -12.03 0.65
CA LYS A 141 -3.20 -12.75 1.90
C LYS A 141 -1.86 -13.08 2.56
N THR A 142 -1.79 -12.83 3.86
CA THR A 142 -0.59 -13.11 4.64
C THR A 142 -0.91 -13.57 6.06
N SER A 143 0.12 -13.85 6.83
CA SER A 143 0.04 -14.21 8.25
C SER A 143 1.35 -13.86 8.95
N LEU A 144 1.40 -14.00 10.27
CA LEU A 144 2.62 -13.79 11.05
C LEU A 144 3.79 -14.63 10.51
N ASN A 145 4.99 -14.06 10.50
CA ASN A 145 6.25 -14.64 10.04
C ASN A 145 6.32 -14.97 8.52
N ARG A 146 5.32 -14.63 7.74
CA ARG A 146 5.36 -14.81 6.28
C ARG A 146 6.17 -13.71 5.60
N LYS A 147 6.92 -14.08 4.55
CA LYS A 147 7.49 -13.13 3.59
C LYS A 147 6.42 -12.78 2.57
N LEU A 148 6.32 -11.49 2.24
CA LEU A 148 5.41 -11.01 1.21
C LEU A 148 6.03 -11.20 -0.19
N PRO A 149 5.21 -11.33 -1.23
CA PRO A 149 5.70 -11.51 -2.60
C PRO A 149 6.19 -10.20 -3.26
N ILE A 150 6.34 -9.15 -2.48
CA ILE A 150 6.78 -7.82 -2.90
C ILE A 150 8.20 -7.61 -2.40
N TYR A 151 9.05 -7.13 -3.29
CA TYR A 151 10.43 -6.77 -2.98
C TYR A 151 10.67 -5.32 -3.38
N ARG A 152 11.51 -4.62 -2.62
CA ARG A 152 11.86 -3.23 -2.90
C ARG A 152 13.35 -3.11 -3.28
N ILE A 153 13.64 -2.30 -4.27
CA ILE A 153 14.99 -2.04 -4.75
C ILE A 153 15.35 -0.59 -4.38
N LYS A 154 16.44 -0.40 -3.64
CA LYS A 154 16.94 0.93 -3.29
C LYS A 154 17.85 1.51 -4.38
N ASN A 155 18.67 0.68 -4.96
CA ASN A 155 19.59 1.00 -6.06
C ASN A 155 19.80 -0.25 -6.91
N PHE A 156 20.06 -0.06 -8.18
CA PHE A 156 20.62 -1.12 -9.01
C PHE A 156 22.14 -1.03 -8.80
N ASN A 157 22.74 -2.04 -8.17
CA ASN A 157 24.20 -2.14 -8.18
C ASN A 157 24.62 -2.40 -9.63
N ASN A 158 25.41 -1.50 -10.19
CA ASN A 158 26.13 -1.70 -11.45
C ASN A 158 27.28 -2.68 -11.23
#